data_e22ce2db026fd440350d0847aed855e6
#
_entry.id   e22ce2db026fd440350d0847aed855e6
#
_cell.length_a   1.000
_cell.length_b   1.000
_cell.length_c   1.000
_cell.angle_alpha   90.00
_cell.angle_beta   90.00
_cell.angle_gamma   90.00
#
_symmetry.space_group_name_H-M   'P 1'
#
loop_
_entity.id
_entity.type
_entity.pdbx_description
1 polymer ?
#
loop_
_entity_poly.entity_id
_entity_poly.type
_entity_poly.pdbx_seq_one_letter_code
_entity_poly.pdbx_strand_id
1 'polypeptide(L)' 'GLLKTKTDNKGIVTIYDYNDRGLEVSRTDASNTPQARTVTTEWHPSLYLPLAVTEPDRITRYQYDAQGRPLSRTVENR' A
#
# COMPACT_ATOMS: atom_id res chain seq x y z
N GLY A 1 -8.59 -11.56 1.24
CA GLY A 1 -8.63 -10.16 1.63
C GLY A 1 -10.03 -9.58 1.60
N LEU A 2 -10.17 -8.41 2.14
CA LEU A 2 -11.42 -7.68 2.17
C LEU A 2 -11.31 -6.46 1.26
N LEU A 3 -12.20 -6.37 0.28
CA LEU A 3 -12.27 -5.21 -0.61
C LEU A 3 -13.26 -4.20 -0.07
N LYS A 4 -12.86 -2.93 -0.09
CA LYS A 4 -13.74 -1.81 0.21
C LYS A 4 -13.61 -0.76 -0.88
N THR A 5 -14.70 -0.07 -1.17
CA THR A 5 -14.70 0.98 -2.17
C THR A 5 -15.17 2.29 -1.55
N LYS A 6 -14.67 3.38 -2.07
CA LYS A 6 -15.09 4.72 -1.69
C LYS A 6 -15.30 5.53 -2.96
N THR A 7 -16.46 6.17 -3.08
CA THR A 7 -16.77 7.01 -4.22
C THR A 7 -16.88 8.45 -3.74
N ASP A 8 -16.15 9.37 -4.37
CA ASP A 8 -16.26 10.77 -4.01
C ASP A 8 -17.45 11.42 -4.72
N ASN A 9 -17.68 12.71 -4.47
CA ASN A 9 -18.83 13.43 -5.02
C ASN A 9 -18.69 13.75 -6.51
N LYS A 10 -17.57 13.42 -7.14
CA LYS A 10 -17.36 13.50 -8.57
C LYS A 10 -17.54 12.15 -9.27
N GLY A 11 -17.85 11.11 -8.51
CA GLY A 11 -17.99 9.76 -9.03
C GLY A 11 -16.68 9.00 -9.20
N ILE A 12 -15.57 9.52 -8.68
CA ILE A 12 -14.27 8.84 -8.74
C ILE A 12 -14.23 7.77 -7.67
N VAL A 13 -13.85 6.55 -8.06
CA VAL A 13 -13.87 5.38 -7.19
C VAL A 13 -12.46 5.02 -6.74
N THR A 14 -12.29 4.83 -5.44
CA THR A 14 -11.06 4.28 -4.85
C THR A 14 -11.36 2.91 -4.28
N ILE A 15 -10.52 1.92 -4.59
CA ILE A 15 -10.65 0.55 -4.12
C ILE A 15 -9.53 0.26 -3.12
N TYR A 16 -9.91 -0.30 -1.98
CA TYR A 16 -8.99 -0.70 -0.92
C TYR A 16 -9.06 -2.21 -0.72
N ASP A 17 -7.92 -2.86 -0.55
CA ASP A 17 -7.84 -4.27 -0.19
C ASP A 17 -7.08 -4.41 1.13
N TYR A 18 -7.60 -5.25 2.04
CA TYR A 18 -7.06 -5.43 3.39
C TYR A 18 -6.70 -6.90 3.61
N ASN A 19 -5.64 -7.15 4.38
CA ASN A 19 -5.28 -8.50 4.79
C ASN A 19 -6.06 -8.95 6.02
N ASP A 20 -5.77 -10.17 6.51
CA ASP A 20 -6.47 -10.76 7.66
C ASP A 20 -6.29 -9.98 8.95
N ARG A 21 -5.23 -9.16 9.03
CA ARG A 21 -4.94 -8.32 10.19
C ARG A 21 -5.62 -6.95 10.12
N GLY A 22 -6.39 -6.70 9.06
CA GLY A 22 -7.04 -5.42 8.84
C GLY A 22 -6.14 -4.33 8.31
N LEU A 23 -4.95 -4.68 7.80
CA LEU A 23 -4.03 -3.73 7.23
C LEU A 23 -4.26 -3.59 5.72
N GLU A 24 -4.19 -2.36 5.21
CA GLU A 24 -4.36 -2.10 3.79
C GLU A 24 -3.18 -2.66 3.01
N VAL A 25 -3.43 -3.60 2.10
CA VAL A 25 -2.39 -4.18 1.24
C VAL A 25 -2.37 -3.58 -0.15
N SER A 26 -3.47 -2.99 -0.60
CA SER A 26 -3.48 -2.24 -1.86
C SER A 26 -4.53 -1.13 -1.83
N ARG A 27 -4.26 -0.09 -2.61
CA ARG A 27 -5.20 0.98 -2.86
C ARG A 27 -5.10 1.38 -4.33
N THR A 28 -6.24 1.40 -5.02
CA THR A 28 -6.29 1.86 -6.40
C THR A 28 -7.13 3.13 -6.46
N ASP A 29 -6.46 4.25 -6.69
CA ASP A 29 -7.13 5.54 -6.85
C ASP A 29 -7.68 5.68 -8.25
N ALA A 30 -8.83 6.33 -8.39
CA ALA A 30 -9.45 6.60 -9.68
C ALA A 30 -9.59 5.34 -10.53
N SER A 31 -10.01 4.22 -9.90
CA SER A 31 -10.01 2.89 -10.51
C SER A 31 -10.91 2.80 -11.75
N ASN A 32 -11.88 3.67 -11.85
CA ASN A 32 -12.83 3.71 -13.00
C ASN A 32 -12.41 4.72 -14.07
N THR A 33 -11.15 5.16 -14.07
CA THR A 33 -10.65 6.16 -15.02
C THR A 33 -9.33 5.71 -15.65
N PRO A 34 -8.92 6.32 -16.81
CA PRO A 34 -7.61 6.03 -17.38
C PRO A 34 -6.41 6.43 -16.52
N GLN A 35 -6.64 7.25 -15.48
CA GLN A 35 -5.61 7.67 -14.54
C GLN A 35 -5.52 6.77 -13.30
N ALA A 36 -6.10 5.57 -13.36
CA ALA A 36 -6.05 4.63 -12.24
C ALA A 36 -4.61 4.41 -11.77
N ARG A 37 -4.42 4.46 -10.43
CA ARG A 37 -3.10 4.35 -9.83
C ARG A 37 -3.19 3.40 -8.65
N THR A 38 -2.36 2.35 -8.65
CA THR A 38 -2.35 1.34 -7.60
C THR A 38 -1.09 1.46 -6.76
N VAL A 39 -1.28 1.46 -5.45
CA VAL A 39 -0.19 1.39 -4.46
C VAL A 39 -0.40 0.12 -3.66
N THR A 40 0.63 -0.72 -3.57
CA THR A 40 0.59 -1.94 -2.77
C THR A 40 1.57 -1.84 -1.62
N THR A 41 1.21 -2.41 -0.46
CA THR A 41 2.04 -2.41 0.74
C THR A 41 2.27 -3.85 1.18
N GLU A 42 3.53 -4.23 1.34
CA GLU A 42 3.92 -5.50 1.92
C GLU A 42 4.22 -5.26 3.41
N TRP A 43 3.57 -6.03 4.29
CA TRP A 43 3.64 -5.82 5.72
C TRP A 43 4.54 -6.86 6.40
N HIS A 44 5.19 -6.45 7.49
CA HIS A 44 5.94 -7.37 8.33
C HIS A 44 5.00 -8.47 8.85
N PRO A 45 5.47 -9.74 8.90
CA PRO A 45 4.57 -10.85 9.28
C PRO A 45 4.08 -10.81 10.72
N SER A 46 4.79 -10.15 11.63
CA SER A 46 4.40 -10.11 13.04
C SER A 46 4.24 -8.71 13.61
N LEU A 47 4.80 -7.68 12.95
CA LEU A 47 4.70 -6.29 13.40
C LEU A 47 3.81 -5.50 12.44
N TYR A 48 3.18 -4.45 12.93
CA TYR A 48 2.37 -3.57 12.07
C TYR A 48 3.24 -2.50 11.40
N LEU A 49 4.29 -2.97 10.70
CA LEU A 49 5.26 -2.10 10.01
C LEU A 49 5.35 -2.51 8.54
N PRO A 50 5.37 -1.54 7.62
CA PRO A 50 5.51 -1.86 6.20
C PRO A 50 6.94 -2.31 5.89
N LEU A 51 7.07 -3.33 5.04
CA LEU A 51 8.37 -3.76 4.49
C LEU A 51 8.64 -3.13 3.14
N ALA A 52 7.61 -2.96 2.32
CA ALA A 52 7.75 -2.37 1.00
C ALA A 52 6.45 -1.69 0.60
N VAL A 53 6.56 -0.55 -0.04
CA VAL A 53 5.43 0.16 -0.65
C VAL A 53 5.74 0.31 -2.13
N THR A 54 4.93 -0.31 -2.99
CA THR A 54 5.10 -0.29 -4.43
C THR A 54 4.12 0.71 -5.04
N GLU A 55 4.67 1.73 -5.68
CA GLU A 55 3.92 2.73 -6.44
C GLU A 55 4.19 2.54 -7.93
N PRO A 56 3.42 3.16 -8.83
CA PRO A 56 3.63 2.99 -10.27
C PRO A 56 5.04 3.34 -10.75
N ASP A 57 5.70 4.31 -10.10
CA ASP A 57 6.99 4.83 -10.53
C ASP A 57 8.15 4.49 -9.60
N ARG A 58 7.88 3.85 -8.44
CA ARG A 58 8.94 3.54 -7.49
C ARG A 58 8.52 2.46 -6.51
N ILE A 59 9.52 1.86 -5.87
CA ILE A 59 9.34 0.94 -4.75
C ILE A 59 10.14 1.49 -3.58
N THR A 60 9.50 1.66 -2.43
CA THR A 60 10.18 2.05 -1.19
C THR A 60 10.25 0.82 -0.30
N ARG A 61 11.47 0.47 0.15
CA ARG A 61 11.72 -0.68 1.01
C ARG A 61 12.22 -0.21 2.35
N TYR A 62 11.79 -0.90 3.41
CA TYR A 62 12.13 -0.56 4.79
C TYR A 62 12.78 -1.76 5.47
N GLN A 63 13.77 -1.48 6.31
CA GLN A 63 14.42 -2.51 7.14
C GLN A 63 14.31 -2.11 8.60
N TYR A 64 14.10 -3.12 9.47
CA TYR A 64 13.89 -2.92 10.90
C TYR A 64 14.76 -3.92 11.68
N ASP A 65 15.11 -3.54 12.92
CA ASP A 65 15.80 -4.47 13.82
C ASP A 65 14.78 -5.40 14.52
N ALA A 66 15.27 -6.25 15.40
CA ALA A 66 14.43 -7.25 16.09
C ALA A 66 13.36 -6.61 16.99
N GLN A 67 13.56 -5.36 17.40
CA GLN A 67 12.61 -4.62 18.24
C GLN A 67 11.65 -3.77 17.42
N GLY A 68 11.72 -3.83 16.07
CA GLY A 68 10.86 -3.06 15.21
C GLY A 68 11.31 -1.63 14.99
N ARG A 69 12.56 -1.28 15.32
CA ARG A 69 13.08 0.05 15.10
C ARG A 69 13.57 0.19 13.67
N PRO A 70 13.30 1.31 12.99
CA PRO A 70 13.71 1.48 11.59
C PRO A 70 15.24 1.56 11.49
N LEU A 71 15.82 0.75 10.59
CA LEU A 71 17.25 0.74 10.29
C LEU A 71 17.56 1.51 9.01
N SER A 72 16.76 1.31 7.95
CA SER A 72 17.02 1.96 6.68
C SER A 72 15.76 2.06 5.85
N ARG A 73 15.81 2.95 4.88
CA ARG A 73 14.79 3.10 3.85
C ARG A 73 15.49 3.25 2.50
N THR A 74 15.09 2.43 1.54
CA THR A 74 15.65 2.47 0.19
C THR A 74 14.54 2.75 -0.80
N VAL A 75 14.79 3.64 -1.75
CA VAL A 75 13.84 3.97 -2.82
C VAL A 75 14.45 3.54 -4.16
N GLU A 76 13.71 2.71 -4.90
CA GLU A 76 14.11 2.25 -6.22
C GLU A 76 13.13 2.78 -7.25
N ASN A 77 13.63 3.29 -8.37
CA ASN A 77 12.78 3.71 -9.48
C ASN A 77 12.35 2.48 -10.29
N ARG A 78 11.15 2.53 -10.80
CA ARG A 78 10.58 1.47 -11.64
C ARG A 78 10.62 1.86 -13.11
#